data_c21ecde53323b5f012a1657d874762e8
#
_entry.id   c21ecde53323b5f012a1657d874762e8
#
_cell.length_a   1.000
_cell.length_b   1.000
_cell.length_c   1.000
_cell.angle_alpha   90.00
_cell.angle_beta   90.00
_cell.angle_gamma   90.00
#
_symmetry.space_group_name_H-M   'P 1'
#
loop_
_entity.id
_entity.type
_entity.pdbx_description
1 polymer ?
#
loop_
_entity_poly.entity_id
_entity_poly.type
_entity_poly.pdbx_seq_one_letter_code
_entity_poly.pdbx_strand_id
1 'polypeptide(L)'
;MKGIILAGGAGTRLYPLTMVTSKQLLPVYDKPMIYYPLSTLMLAGIRDILIISTPVDTPRFESLLGDGAQFGVHLQYAVQPSPDGLAQAFIIGEEFAGDEECAMVLGDNIFYGNGFSHVLREAAANAQNGRATVFGYYVNDPERFGIVAFDENGRVTSVEEKPKHPKSNYAITGLYFYPKGVSQKAKEVKPSARGELEITTLNDMYLQENLLDVKLLGRGYAWLDTGTMDSLVDAADFVRMVEKRQGIKISAPEEIAYKNGWISRDALLTSAGRYGKSPYGEHLKAVADGKIHY
;
A
#
# COMPACT_ATOMS: atom_id res chain seq x y z
N MET A 1 0.73 13.68 -8.68
CA MET A 1 0.31 12.90 -7.48
C MET A 1 1.53 12.21 -6.89
N LYS A 2 1.73 12.31 -5.63
CA LYS A 2 2.80 11.67 -4.84
C LYS A 2 2.30 10.39 -4.17
N GLY A 3 3.20 9.46 -3.88
CA GLY A 3 2.87 8.23 -3.16
C GLY A 3 3.69 8.11 -1.87
N ILE A 4 3.08 7.61 -0.80
CA ILE A 4 3.77 7.29 0.45
C ILE A 4 3.60 5.80 0.73
N ILE A 5 4.69 5.12 1.04
CA ILE A 5 4.65 3.79 1.64
C ILE A 5 5.05 3.94 3.10
N LEU A 6 4.13 3.67 4.01
CA LEU A 6 4.43 3.67 5.43
C LEU A 6 4.90 2.27 5.86
N ALA A 7 6.20 2.13 6.00
CA ALA A 7 6.90 0.89 6.35
C ALA A 7 7.56 0.96 7.74
N GLY A 8 6.89 1.66 8.65
CA GLY A 8 7.31 1.82 10.05
C GLY A 8 6.76 0.73 10.98
N GLY A 9 7.01 0.91 12.27
CA GLY A 9 6.52 0.05 13.34
C GLY A 9 7.47 -1.09 13.71
N ALA A 10 7.46 -1.48 15.00
CA ALA A 10 8.38 -2.46 15.56
C ALA A 10 8.10 -3.93 15.18
N GLY A 11 6.94 -4.21 14.58
CA GLY A 11 6.57 -5.56 14.15
C GLY A 11 6.52 -6.61 15.27
N THR A 12 6.27 -6.21 16.52
CA THR A 12 6.38 -7.08 17.71
C THR A 12 5.50 -8.33 17.67
N ARG A 13 4.37 -8.25 16.97
CA ARG A 13 3.47 -9.41 16.76
C ARG A 13 4.10 -10.53 15.91
N LEU A 14 5.19 -10.22 15.21
CA LEU A 14 5.96 -11.17 14.39
C LEU A 14 7.31 -11.56 15.04
N TYR A 15 7.52 -11.30 16.32
CA TYR A 15 8.70 -11.78 17.02
C TYR A 15 8.71 -13.31 17.05
N PRO A 16 9.87 -13.99 16.85
CA PRO A 16 11.23 -13.42 16.73
C PRO A 16 11.64 -12.97 15.31
N LEU A 17 10.81 -13.13 14.27
CA LEU A 17 11.17 -12.85 12.87
C LEU A 17 11.64 -11.40 12.65
N THR A 18 11.03 -10.46 13.36
CA THR A 18 11.29 -9.03 13.22
C THR A 18 12.24 -8.43 14.26
N MET A 19 12.95 -9.28 15.03
CA MET A 19 13.92 -8.78 16.01
C MET A 19 15.12 -8.07 15.38
N VAL A 20 15.46 -8.42 14.16
CA VAL A 20 16.66 -7.90 13.45
C VAL A 20 16.34 -7.32 12.07
N THR A 21 15.07 -7.25 11.70
CA THR A 21 14.67 -6.74 10.39
C THR A 21 13.25 -6.17 10.42
N SER A 22 12.98 -5.21 9.55
CA SER A 22 11.62 -4.71 9.34
C SER A 22 10.70 -5.83 8.85
N LYS A 23 9.43 -5.81 9.28
CA LYS A 23 8.39 -6.70 8.77
C LYS A 23 8.28 -6.66 7.25
N GLN A 24 8.36 -5.48 6.67
CA GLN A 24 8.20 -5.26 5.24
C GLN A 24 9.37 -5.77 4.39
N LEU A 25 10.46 -6.19 5.02
CA LEU A 25 11.59 -6.89 4.39
C LEU A 25 11.46 -8.42 4.47
N LEU A 26 10.52 -8.95 5.25
CA LEU A 26 10.25 -10.38 5.27
C LEU A 26 9.73 -10.85 3.90
N PRO A 27 10.05 -12.09 3.51
CA PRO A 27 9.55 -12.64 2.27
C PRO A 27 8.04 -12.94 2.35
N VAL A 28 7.32 -12.59 1.31
CA VAL A 28 5.98 -13.12 1.04
C VAL A 28 6.09 -13.92 -0.26
N TYR A 29 6.21 -15.22 -0.13
CA TYR A 29 6.49 -16.19 -1.16
C TYR A 29 7.84 -15.96 -1.86
N ASP A 30 7.91 -15.24 -2.97
CA ASP A 30 9.06 -15.16 -3.87
C ASP A 30 9.77 -13.79 -3.88
N LYS A 31 9.27 -12.83 -3.09
CA LYS A 31 9.83 -11.46 -3.03
C LYS A 31 9.61 -10.80 -1.67
N PRO A 32 10.39 -9.76 -1.31
CA PRO A 32 10.15 -8.99 -0.09
C PRO A 32 8.77 -8.33 -0.08
N MET A 33 8.15 -8.28 1.09
CA MET A 33 6.80 -7.73 1.27
C MET A 33 6.64 -6.31 0.70
N ILE A 34 7.66 -5.46 0.79
CA ILE A 34 7.63 -4.07 0.31
C ILE A 34 7.35 -3.96 -1.21
N TYR A 35 7.60 -5.02 -2.00
CA TYR A 35 7.34 -5.02 -3.44
C TYR A 35 5.84 -4.94 -3.74
N TYR A 36 4.98 -5.44 -2.87
CA TYR A 36 3.53 -5.41 -3.06
C TYR A 36 2.94 -4.00 -2.93
N PRO A 37 3.16 -3.24 -1.84
CA PRO A 37 2.69 -1.86 -1.77
C PRO A 37 3.36 -0.95 -2.80
N LEU A 38 4.64 -1.16 -3.14
CA LEU A 38 5.31 -0.45 -4.23
C LEU A 38 4.54 -0.67 -5.55
N SER A 39 4.25 -1.92 -5.88
CA SER A 39 3.47 -2.28 -7.08
C SER A 39 2.07 -1.66 -7.07
N THR A 40 1.42 -1.58 -5.91
CA THR A 40 0.09 -0.96 -5.77
C THR A 40 0.12 0.50 -6.19
N LEU A 41 1.10 1.29 -5.73
CA LEU A 41 1.26 2.68 -6.15
C LEU A 41 1.62 2.80 -7.64
N MET A 42 2.47 1.91 -8.15
CA MET A 42 2.84 1.88 -9.57
C MET A 42 1.64 1.54 -10.47
N LEU A 43 0.74 0.65 -10.06
CA LEU A 43 -0.51 0.33 -10.76
C LEU A 43 -1.48 1.54 -10.79
N ALA A 44 -1.41 2.42 -9.79
CA ALA A 44 -2.13 3.70 -9.79
C ALA A 44 -1.50 4.74 -10.74
N GLY A 45 -0.34 4.45 -11.32
CA GLY A 45 0.41 5.38 -12.18
C GLY A 45 1.34 6.32 -11.41
N ILE A 46 1.57 6.09 -10.13
CA ILE A 46 2.39 6.95 -9.27
C ILE A 46 3.87 6.56 -9.42
N ARG A 47 4.72 7.57 -9.68
CA ARG A 47 6.16 7.38 -9.90
C ARG A 47 7.05 8.05 -8.87
N ASP A 48 6.59 9.12 -8.23
CA ASP A 48 7.31 9.77 -7.13
C ASP A 48 6.81 9.19 -5.82
N ILE A 49 7.65 8.44 -5.11
CA ILE A 49 7.26 7.65 -3.94
C ILE A 49 8.21 7.89 -2.79
N LEU A 50 7.66 8.21 -1.62
CA LEU A 50 8.37 8.33 -0.36
C LEU A 50 8.16 7.06 0.48
N ILE A 51 9.25 6.44 0.90
CA ILE A 51 9.22 5.32 1.85
C ILE A 51 9.55 5.87 3.23
N ILE A 52 8.60 5.76 4.15
CA ILE A 52 8.76 6.20 5.54
C ILE A 52 8.98 4.96 6.40
N SER A 53 10.10 4.89 7.10
CA SER A 53 10.44 3.75 7.94
C SER A 53 11.13 4.17 9.24
N THR A 54 11.54 3.18 10.05
CA THR A 54 12.27 3.42 11.30
C THR A 54 13.72 3.87 11.00
N PRO A 55 14.41 4.53 11.95
CA PRO A 55 15.82 4.90 11.77
C PRO A 55 16.73 3.69 11.46
N VAL A 56 16.41 2.54 12.01
CA VAL A 56 17.20 1.30 11.84
C VAL A 56 16.97 0.64 10.48
N ASP A 57 15.76 0.71 9.96
CA ASP A 57 15.37 -0.02 8.75
C ASP A 57 15.45 0.81 7.47
N THR A 58 15.39 2.14 7.56
CA THR A 58 15.50 3.02 6.38
C THR A 58 16.73 2.70 5.52
N PRO A 59 17.96 2.51 6.06
CA PRO A 59 19.13 2.15 5.24
C PRO A 59 19.00 0.80 4.55
N ARG A 60 18.21 -0.12 5.09
CA ARG A 60 17.97 -1.44 4.48
C ARG A 60 17.04 -1.33 3.27
N PHE A 61 16.01 -0.47 3.36
CA PHE A 61 15.14 -0.17 2.21
C PHE A 61 15.93 0.55 1.11
N GLU A 62 16.78 1.51 1.46
CA GLU A 62 17.67 2.18 0.51
C GLU A 62 18.59 1.18 -0.19
N SER A 63 19.18 0.25 0.55
CA SER A 63 20.05 -0.80 0.00
C SER A 63 19.30 -1.74 -0.95
N LEU A 64 18.02 -2.08 -0.64
CA LEU A 64 17.22 -3.00 -1.44
C LEU A 64 16.69 -2.34 -2.72
N LEU A 65 16.16 -1.12 -2.59
CA LEU A 65 15.34 -0.48 -3.63
C LEU A 65 16.08 0.64 -4.38
N GLY A 66 17.20 1.13 -3.82
CA GLY A 66 17.98 2.23 -4.41
C GLY A 66 17.14 3.50 -4.60
N ASP A 67 17.40 4.20 -5.69
CA ASP A 67 16.66 5.39 -6.11
C ASP A 67 15.37 5.08 -6.89
N GLY A 68 15.08 3.79 -7.14
CA GLY A 68 13.91 3.33 -7.89
C GLY A 68 14.07 3.31 -9.40
N ALA A 69 15.21 3.70 -9.94
CA ALA A 69 15.42 3.78 -11.39
C ALA A 69 15.16 2.43 -12.10
N GLN A 70 15.48 1.29 -11.48
CA GLN A 70 15.21 -0.05 -12.00
C GLN A 70 13.72 -0.36 -12.15
N PHE A 71 12.87 0.36 -11.42
CA PHE A 71 11.40 0.27 -11.46
C PHE A 71 10.76 1.42 -12.25
N GLY A 72 11.58 2.30 -12.85
CA GLY A 72 11.08 3.48 -13.56
C GLY A 72 10.36 4.49 -12.68
N VAL A 73 10.66 4.52 -11.38
CA VAL A 73 10.11 5.43 -10.37
C VAL A 73 11.23 6.21 -9.69
N HIS A 74 10.89 7.23 -8.93
CA HIS A 74 11.81 7.99 -8.07
C HIS A 74 11.46 7.71 -6.62
N LEU A 75 12.38 7.04 -5.92
CA LEU A 75 12.24 6.73 -4.51
C LEU A 75 12.98 7.75 -3.65
N GLN A 76 12.30 8.23 -2.62
CA GLN A 76 12.87 9.01 -1.54
C GLN A 76 12.59 8.29 -0.22
N TYR A 77 13.34 8.63 0.81
CA TYR A 77 13.27 7.95 2.10
C TYR A 77 13.18 8.98 3.21
N ALA A 78 12.33 8.69 4.20
CA ALA A 78 12.21 9.49 5.40
C ALA A 78 12.13 8.60 6.64
N VAL A 79 12.51 9.16 7.77
CA VAL A 79 12.51 8.46 9.05
C VAL A 79 11.29 8.87 9.86
N GLN A 80 10.54 7.86 10.34
CA GLN A 80 9.56 8.01 11.40
C GLN A 80 10.23 7.69 12.74
N PRO A 81 10.51 8.69 13.59
CA PRO A 81 11.28 8.46 14.82
C PRO A 81 10.51 7.65 15.87
N SER A 82 9.18 7.79 15.91
CA SER A 82 8.27 7.06 16.79
C SER A 82 6.97 6.74 16.06
N PRO A 83 6.29 5.61 16.38
CA PRO A 83 5.07 5.20 15.69
C PRO A 83 3.83 5.93 16.26
N ASP A 84 3.76 7.25 16.06
CA ASP A 84 2.73 8.09 16.65
C ASP A 84 1.41 8.09 15.86
N GLY A 85 1.19 7.11 15.02
CA GLY A 85 -0.03 6.90 14.23
C GLY A 85 0.16 7.05 12.72
N LEU A 86 -0.84 6.60 11.95
CA LEU A 86 -0.73 6.55 10.48
C LEU A 86 -0.82 7.94 9.84
N ALA A 87 -1.59 8.86 10.41
CA ALA A 87 -1.71 10.22 9.87
C ALA A 87 -0.39 11.02 9.98
N GLN A 88 0.52 10.63 10.89
CA GLN A 88 1.86 11.23 11.00
C GLN A 88 2.66 11.11 9.68
N ALA A 89 2.39 10.10 8.86
CA ALA A 89 3.07 9.93 7.58
C ALA A 89 2.93 11.14 6.65
N PHE A 90 1.76 11.80 6.66
CA PHE A 90 1.53 13.01 5.87
C PHE A 90 2.22 14.24 6.45
N ILE A 91 2.46 14.28 7.76
CA ILE A 91 3.22 15.35 8.42
C ILE A 91 4.71 15.20 8.09
N ILE A 92 5.25 13.98 8.19
CA ILE A 92 6.64 13.67 7.81
C ILE A 92 6.87 13.91 6.32
N GLY A 93 5.90 13.51 5.48
CA GLY A 93 5.95 13.65 4.04
C GLY A 93 5.52 15.01 3.50
N GLU A 94 5.35 16.05 4.33
CA GLU A 94 4.80 17.33 3.89
C GLU A 94 5.64 18.00 2.80
N GLU A 95 6.96 18.08 2.97
CA GLU A 95 7.85 18.65 1.98
C GLU A 95 7.85 17.85 0.66
N PHE A 96 7.79 16.52 0.75
CA PHE A 96 7.71 15.64 -0.39
C PHE A 96 6.37 15.76 -1.13
N ALA A 97 5.24 15.80 -0.41
CA ALA A 97 3.91 15.93 -0.99
C ALA A 97 3.70 17.31 -1.64
N GLY A 98 4.25 18.36 -1.01
CA GLY A 98 4.08 19.72 -1.49
C GLY A 98 2.61 20.08 -1.65
N ASP A 99 2.27 20.68 -2.77
CA ASP A 99 0.89 21.07 -3.14
C ASP A 99 0.28 20.08 -4.15
N GLU A 100 0.59 18.77 -3.99
CA GLU A 100 0.06 17.72 -4.85
C GLU A 100 -0.90 16.80 -4.09
N GLU A 101 -1.73 16.07 -4.84
CA GLU A 101 -2.51 14.95 -4.31
C GLU A 101 -1.55 13.86 -3.83
N CYS A 102 -1.94 13.15 -2.77
CA CYS A 102 -1.11 12.13 -2.16
C CYS A 102 -1.87 10.82 -1.94
N ALA A 103 -1.30 9.72 -2.41
CA ALA A 103 -1.76 8.38 -2.05
C ALA A 103 -0.85 7.81 -0.95
N MET A 104 -1.41 7.05 -0.01
CA MET A 104 -0.65 6.28 0.96
C MET A 104 -1.08 4.82 0.94
N VAL A 105 -0.09 3.94 1.03
CA VAL A 105 -0.30 2.51 1.25
C VAL A 105 0.52 2.03 2.44
N LEU A 106 -0.06 1.18 3.27
CA LEU A 106 0.65 0.54 4.37
C LEU A 106 1.58 -0.54 3.82
N GLY A 107 2.81 -0.56 4.30
CA GLY A 107 3.89 -1.40 3.79
C GLY A 107 3.69 -2.91 3.99
N ASP A 108 2.68 -3.30 4.76
CA ASP A 108 2.30 -4.68 5.07
C ASP A 108 0.97 -5.11 4.45
N ASN A 109 0.41 -4.30 3.55
CA ASN A 109 -0.83 -4.59 2.87
C ASN A 109 -0.58 -5.10 1.44
N ILE A 110 -1.21 -6.20 1.10
CA ILE A 110 -1.14 -6.83 -0.21
C ILE A 110 -2.53 -6.77 -0.83
N PHE A 111 -2.59 -6.31 -2.07
CA PHE A 111 -3.82 -6.23 -2.84
C PHE A 111 -3.70 -7.06 -4.12
N TYR A 112 -4.75 -7.80 -4.44
CA TYR A 112 -4.88 -8.53 -5.69
C TYR A 112 -6.32 -8.50 -6.17
N GLY A 113 -6.53 -8.34 -7.46
CA GLY A 113 -7.87 -8.40 -8.05
C GLY A 113 -7.89 -8.00 -9.52
N ASN A 114 -8.83 -8.57 -10.26
CA ASN A 114 -9.02 -8.20 -11.65
C ASN A 114 -9.50 -6.74 -11.77
N GLY A 115 -8.89 -5.98 -12.67
CA GLY A 115 -9.25 -4.57 -12.88
C GLY A 115 -8.81 -3.63 -11.75
N PHE A 116 -7.98 -4.09 -10.81
CA PHE A 116 -7.57 -3.27 -9.66
C PHE A 116 -6.89 -1.96 -10.09
N SER A 117 -6.08 -1.97 -11.15
CA SER A 117 -5.47 -0.75 -11.69
C SER A 117 -6.49 0.30 -12.17
N HIS A 118 -7.66 -0.13 -12.63
CA HIS A 118 -8.75 0.79 -12.99
C HIS A 118 -9.33 1.47 -11.74
N VAL A 119 -9.62 0.69 -10.71
CA VAL A 119 -10.13 1.19 -9.43
C VAL A 119 -9.16 2.18 -8.77
N LEU A 120 -7.85 1.91 -8.86
CA LEU A 120 -6.82 2.83 -8.35
C LEU A 120 -6.78 4.16 -9.13
N ARG A 121 -6.88 4.10 -10.47
CA ARG A 121 -6.92 5.31 -11.31
C ARG A 121 -8.16 6.16 -11.07
N GLU A 122 -9.31 5.54 -10.82
CA GLU A 122 -10.51 6.27 -10.41
C GLU A 122 -10.31 6.99 -9.07
N ALA A 123 -9.68 6.33 -8.08
CA ALA A 123 -9.35 6.95 -6.80
C ALA A 123 -8.38 8.13 -6.96
N ALA A 124 -7.39 8.00 -7.84
CA ALA A 124 -6.49 9.09 -8.20
C ALA A 124 -7.24 10.27 -8.85
N ALA A 125 -8.18 10.00 -9.76
CA ALA A 125 -9.02 11.03 -10.36
C ALA A 125 -9.92 11.72 -9.33
N ASN A 126 -10.49 10.99 -8.37
CA ASN A 126 -11.25 11.57 -7.26
C ASN A 126 -10.39 12.55 -6.45
N ALA A 127 -9.15 12.18 -6.14
CA ALA A 127 -8.22 13.05 -5.42
C ALA A 127 -7.95 14.36 -6.18
N GLN A 128 -7.77 14.30 -7.51
CA GLN A 128 -7.63 15.48 -8.38
C GLN A 128 -8.87 16.38 -8.36
N ASN A 129 -10.05 15.78 -8.12
CA ASN A 129 -11.33 16.49 -7.99
C ASN A 129 -11.62 16.94 -6.53
N GLY A 130 -10.63 16.93 -5.65
CA GLY A 130 -10.75 17.42 -4.28
C GLY A 130 -11.39 16.44 -3.31
N ARG A 131 -11.51 15.15 -3.64
CA ARG A 131 -12.18 14.14 -2.82
C ARG A 131 -11.20 13.07 -2.35
N ALA A 132 -11.28 12.72 -1.08
CA ALA A 132 -10.55 11.57 -0.55
C ALA A 132 -11.23 10.25 -0.94
N THR A 133 -10.45 9.20 -1.15
CA THR A 133 -10.96 7.85 -1.40
C THR A 133 -10.28 6.85 -0.50
N VAL A 134 -11.07 6.03 0.18
CA VAL A 134 -10.64 4.86 0.95
C VAL A 134 -11.30 3.60 0.40
N PHE A 135 -10.77 2.43 0.78
CA PHE A 135 -11.25 1.15 0.25
C PHE A 135 -11.81 0.30 1.37
N GLY A 136 -13.07 -0.12 1.23
CA GLY A 136 -13.75 -1.00 2.16
C GLY A 136 -13.66 -2.45 1.73
N TYR A 137 -13.34 -3.35 2.67
CA TYR A 137 -13.28 -4.79 2.46
C TYR A 137 -14.06 -5.52 3.55
N TYR A 138 -14.89 -6.50 3.17
CA TYR A 138 -15.68 -7.25 4.12
C TYR A 138 -14.81 -8.22 4.93
N VAL A 139 -14.89 -8.15 6.26
CA VAL A 139 -14.13 -8.97 7.19
C VAL A 139 -15.04 -9.65 8.22
N ASN A 140 -14.55 -10.73 8.85
CA ASN A 140 -15.29 -11.44 9.89
C ASN A 140 -14.96 -10.96 11.32
N ASP A 141 -13.88 -10.19 11.47
CA ASP A 141 -13.33 -9.68 12.74
C ASP A 141 -13.16 -8.13 12.69
N PRO A 142 -14.30 -7.40 12.47
CA PRO A 142 -14.24 -5.96 12.19
C PRO A 142 -13.68 -5.11 13.35
N GLU A 143 -13.74 -5.58 14.58
CA GLU A 143 -13.23 -4.87 15.77
C GLU A 143 -11.71 -4.62 15.73
N ARG A 144 -10.99 -5.26 14.83
CA ARG A 144 -9.53 -5.09 14.66
C ARG A 144 -9.13 -3.89 13.80
N PHE A 145 -10.06 -3.33 13.05
CA PHE A 145 -9.82 -2.38 11.96
C PHE A 145 -10.57 -1.07 12.14
N GLY A 146 -10.19 -0.06 11.37
CA GLY A 146 -11.07 1.07 11.11
C GLY A 146 -12.28 0.59 10.31
N ILE A 147 -13.49 0.94 10.74
CA ILE A 147 -14.73 0.45 10.15
C ILE A 147 -15.50 1.59 9.50
N VAL A 148 -16.01 1.35 8.30
CA VAL A 148 -16.93 2.24 7.60
C VAL A 148 -18.35 1.68 7.65
N ALA A 149 -19.33 2.53 7.97
CA ALA A 149 -20.75 2.17 7.95
C ALA A 149 -21.52 2.96 6.88
N PHE A 150 -22.61 2.36 6.41
CA PHE A 150 -23.43 2.90 5.33
C PHE A 150 -24.90 2.97 5.76
N ASP A 151 -25.64 3.90 5.17
CA ASP A 151 -27.12 3.91 5.23
C ASP A 151 -27.74 2.94 4.20
N GLU A 152 -29.06 2.87 4.19
CA GLU A 152 -29.84 2.02 3.27
C GLU A 152 -29.64 2.40 1.78
N ASN A 153 -29.17 3.60 1.51
CA ASN A 153 -28.87 4.10 0.16
C ASN A 153 -27.40 3.89 -0.24
N GLY A 154 -26.58 3.25 0.62
CA GLY A 154 -25.16 3.03 0.40
C GLY A 154 -24.28 4.27 0.63
N ARG A 155 -24.79 5.32 1.31
CA ARG A 155 -23.99 6.50 1.67
C ARG A 155 -23.23 6.22 2.96
N VAL A 156 -21.99 6.67 3.02
CA VAL A 156 -21.16 6.57 4.22
C VAL A 156 -21.76 7.41 5.36
N THR A 157 -21.96 6.79 6.51
CA THR A 157 -22.55 7.44 7.69
C THR A 157 -21.56 7.64 8.82
N SER A 158 -20.56 6.75 8.96
CA SER A 158 -19.51 6.89 9.95
C SER A 158 -18.25 6.13 9.56
N VAL A 159 -17.11 6.60 10.10
CA VAL A 159 -15.85 5.87 10.16
C VAL A 159 -15.39 5.81 11.60
N GLU A 160 -15.05 4.61 12.10
CA GLU A 160 -14.74 4.39 13.52
C GLU A 160 -13.49 3.52 13.65
N GLU A 161 -12.51 3.94 14.47
CA GLU A 161 -11.29 3.19 14.71
C GLU A 161 -11.51 2.10 15.74
N LYS A 162 -11.34 0.85 15.34
CA LYS A 162 -11.40 -0.35 16.21
C LYS A 162 -12.57 -0.31 17.21
N PRO A 163 -13.80 -0.16 16.73
CA PRO A 163 -14.96 -0.02 17.59
C PRO A 163 -15.22 -1.32 18.37
N LYS A 164 -15.59 -1.20 19.65
CA LYS A 164 -16.00 -2.36 20.46
C LYS A 164 -17.31 -3.02 19.96
N HIS A 165 -18.14 -2.24 19.31
CA HIS A 165 -19.42 -2.65 18.72
C HIS A 165 -19.49 -2.13 17.30
N PRO A 166 -18.88 -2.85 16.31
CA PRO A 166 -18.84 -2.42 14.92
C PRO A 166 -20.24 -2.26 14.33
N LYS A 167 -20.48 -1.16 13.61
CA LYS A 167 -21.75 -0.92 12.89
C LYS A 167 -21.84 -1.64 11.57
N SER A 168 -20.74 -2.14 11.05
CA SER A 168 -20.64 -2.93 9.81
C SER A 168 -19.45 -3.88 9.86
N ASN A 169 -19.37 -4.77 8.86
CA ASN A 169 -18.22 -5.63 8.65
C ASN A 169 -17.25 -5.09 7.58
N TYR A 170 -17.40 -3.84 7.13
CA TYR A 170 -16.49 -3.27 6.13
C TYR A 170 -15.32 -2.57 6.81
N ALA A 171 -14.17 -3.24 6.79
CA ALA A 171 -12.90 -2.67 7.23
C ALA A 171 -12.36 -1.69 6.17
N ILE A 172 -11.82 -0.57 6.61
CA ILE A 172 -11.03 0.33 5.77
C ILE A 172 -9.64 -0.29 5.63
N THR A 173 -9.25 -0.58 4.40
CA THR A 173 -7.94 -1.17 4.10
C THR A 173 -6.82 -0.15 4.27
N GLY A 174 -5.57 -0.62 4.26
CA GLY A 174 -4.40 0.25 4.35
C GLY A 174 -4.01 0.93 3.03
N LEU A 175 -4.99 1.48 2.29
CA LEU A 175 -4.80 2.20 1.05
C LEU A 175 -5.69 3.42 1.00
N TYR A 176 -5.09 4.59 0.75
CA TYR A 176 -5.73 5.88 0.89
C TYR A 176 -5.32 6.79 -0.27
N PHE A 177 -6.27 7.56 -0.81
CA PHE A 177 -6.01 8.61 -1.78
C PHE A 177 -6.61 9.91 -1.26
N TYR A 178 -5.81 10.95 -1.19
CA TYR A 178 -6.23 12.24 -0.68
C TYR A 178 -5.97 13.36 -1.68
N PRO A 179 -6.83 14.37 -1.72
CA PRO A 179 -6.58 15.58 -2.47
C PRO A 179 -5.38 16.35 -1.88
N LYS A 180 -4.90 17.35 -2.61
CA LYS A 180 -3.88 18.26 -2.13
C LYS A 180 -4.28 18.90 -0.79
N GLY A 181 -3.28 19.25 0.02
CA GLY A 181 -3.50 19.83 1.34
C GLY A 181 -3.68 18.79 2.45
N VAL A 182 -3.55 17.48 2.17
CA VAL A 182 -3.70 16.42 3.19
C VAL A 182 -2.71 16.58 4.35
N SER A 183 -1.49 17.05 4.11
CA SER A 183 -0.50 17.27 5.17
C SER A 183 -0.94 18.35 6.16
N GLN A 184 -1.58 19.41 5.68
CA GLN A 184 -2.13 20.45 6.56
C GLN A 184 -3.30 19.91 7.39
N LYS A 185 -4.21 19.17 6.75
CA LYS A 185 -5.33 18.53 7.44
C LYS A 185 -4.86 17.49 8.46
N ALA A 186 -3.80 16.75 8.18
CA ALA A 186 -3.21 15.78 9.11
C ALA A 186 -2.63 16.45 10.38
N LYS A 187 -2.15 17.68 10.30
CA LYS A 187 -1.68 18.44 11.48
C LYS A 187 -2.82 18.84 12.44
N GLU A 188 -4.06 18.85 11.98
CA GLU A 188 -5.23 19.16 12.80
C GLU A 188 -5.73 17.92 13.57
N VAL A 189 -5.27 16.71 13.18
CA VAL A 189 -5.60 15.47 13.89
C VAL A 189 -5.03 15.47 15.29
N LYS A 190 -5.89 15.29 16.29
CA LYS A 190 -5.46 15.19 17.68
C LYS A 190 -5.18 13.73 18.04
N PRO A 191 -4.19 13.48 18.91
CA PRO A 191 -3.92 12.14 19.40
C PRO A 191 -5.16 11.51 20.04
N SER A 192 -5.43 10.25 19.71
CA SER A 192 -6.50 9.45 20.29
C SER A 192 -6.20 9.08 21.75
N ALA A 193 -7.13 8.37 22.40
CA ALA A 193 -6.89 7.80 23.74
C ALA A 193 -5.68 6.83 23.79
N ARG A 194 -5.21 6.34 22.62
CA ARG A 194 -4.02 5.50 22.47
C ARG A 194 -2.74 6.33 22.28
N GLY A 195 -2.85 7.66 22.19
CA GLY A 195 -1.74 8.56 21.89
C GLY A 195 -1.36 8.61 20.42
N GLU A 196 -2.17 8.02 19.52
CA GLU A 196 -1.89 7.93 18.09
C GLU A 196 -2.65 8.98 17.26
N LEU A 197 -2.00 9.53 16.23
CA LEU A 197 -2.65 10.33 15.18
C LEU A 197 -3.36 9.37 14.20
N GLU A 198 -4.64 9.10 14.48
CA GLU A 198 -5.40 8.09 13.76
C GLU A 198 -5.73 8.52 12.34
N ILE A 199 -5.51 7.63 11.38
CA ILE A 199 -5.93 7.85 10.00
C ILE A 199 -7.46 7.88 9.89
N THR A 200 -8.15 7.17 10.75
CA THR A 200 -9.62 7.17 10.81
C THR A 200 -10.17 8.53 11.19
N THR A 201 -9.49 9.28 12.07
CA THR A 201 -9.85 10.68 12.38
C THR A 201 -9.67 11.57 11.16
N LEU A 202 -8.58 11.41 10.42
CA LEU A 202 -8.37 12.15 9.16
C LEU A 202 -9.46 11.83 8.13
N ASN A 203 -9.86 10.57 8.01
CA ASN A 203 -10.96 10.16 7.13
C ASN A 203 -12.30 10.75 7.58
N ASP A 204 -12.57 10.80 8.89
CA ASP A 204 -13.80 11.41 9.42
C ASP A 204 -13.86 12.91 9.11
N MET A 205 -12.74 13.64 9.16
CA MET A 205 -12.71 15.05 8.78
C MET A 205 -13.16 15.24 7.32
N TYR A 206 -12.73 14.38 6.38
CA TYR A 206 -13.21 14.39 5.00
C TYR A 206 -14.69 13.97 4.89
N LEU A 207 -15.13 13.03 5.73
CA LEU A 207 -16.54 12.61 5.77
C LEU A 207 -17.46 13.75 6.20
N GLN A 208 -17.09 14.47 7.26
CA GLN A 208 -17.87 15.62 7.76
C GLN A 208 -18.00 16.75 6.73
N GLU A 209 -17.02 16.89 5.84
CA GLU A 209 -17.04 17.84 4.72
C GLU A 209 -17.76 17.28 3.48
N ASN A 210 -18.30 16.07 3.51
CA ASN A 210 -18.86 15.34 2.36
C ASN A 210 -17.85 15.11 1.23
N LEU A 211 -16.58 14.99 1.56
CA LEU A 211 -15.46 14.81 0.62
C LEU A 211 -14.81 13.42 0.70
N LEU A 212 -15.43 12.45 1.42
CA LEU A 212 -14.94 11.08 1.51
C LEU A 212 -15.73 10.15 0.59
N ASP A 213 -15.06 9.49 -0.32
CA ASP A 213 -15.58 8.39 -1.12
C ASP A 213 -15.08 7.05 -0.58
N VAL A 214 -15.91 6.02 -0.61
CA VAL A 214 -15.54 4.65 -0.26
C VAL A 214 -15.76 3.75 -1.47
N LYS A 215 -14.69 3.06 -1.89
CA LYS A 215 -14.76 2.02 -2.92
C LYS A 215 -14.76 0.65 -2.27
N LEU A 216 -15.79 -0.13 -2.49
CA LEU A 216 -15.87 -1.49 -1.95
C LEU A 216 -15.11 -2.46 -2.86
N LEU A 217 -14.14 -3.14 -2.27
CA LEU A 217 -13.43 -4.26 -2.89
C LEU A 217 -14.28 -5.53 -2.68
N GLY A 218 -15.09 -5.86 -3.67
CA GLY A 218 -16.02 -6.98 -3.60
C GLY A 218 -15.40 -8.32 -3.99
N ARG A 219 -16.23 -9.24 -4.49
CA ARG A 219 -15.77 -10.54 -4.95
C ARG A 219 -14.75 -10.42 -6.07
N GLY A 220 -13.72 -11.26 -6.02
CA GLY A 220 -12.61 -11.21 -6.98
C GLY A 220 -11.44 -10.34 -6.56
N TYR A 221 -11.56 -9.64 -5.43
CA TYR A 221 -10.43 -8.95 -4.79
C TYR A 221 -9.97 -9.73 -3.55
N ALA A 222 -8.67 -9.69 -3.30
CA ALA A 222 -8.06 -10.12 -2.06
C ALA A 222 -7.32 -8.92 -1.45
N TRP A 223 -7.57 -8.68 -0.18
CA TRP A 223 -6.80 -7.82 0.67
C TRP A 223 -6.22 -8.65 1.81
N LEU A 224 -4.90 -8.61 1.98
CA LEU A 224 -4.17 -9.40 2.95
C LEU A 224 -3.40 -8.45 3.86
N ASP A 225 -3.77 -8.42 5.14
CA ASP A 225 -3.04 -7.76 6.21
C ASP A 225 -2.08 -8.76 6.84
N THR A 226 -0.78 -8.57 6.65
CA THR A 226 0.27 -9.50 7.11
C THR A 226 0.72 -9.20 8.54
N GLY A 227 -0.20 -8.81 9.42
CA GLY A 227 0.08 -8.33 10.76
C GLY A 227 0.38 -9.38 11.81
N THR A 228 0.14 -10.67 11.53
CA THR A 228 0.37 -11.82 12.44
C THR A 228 1.12 -12.93 11.73
N MET A 229 1.63 -13.93 12.50
CA MET A 229 2.31 -15.10 11.92
C MET A 229 1.43 -15.84 10.92
N ASP A 230 0.19 -16.14 11.32
CA ASP A 230 -0.74 -16.88 10.47
C ASP A 230 -1.09 -16.08 9.21
N SER A 231 -1.39 -14.78 9.35
CA SER A 231 -1.71 -13.95 8.18
C SER A 231 -0.54 -13.76 7.22
N LEU A 232 0.71 -13.81 7.71
CA LEU A 232 1.91 -13.79 6.86
C LEU A 232 2.02 -15.09 6.05
N VAL A 233 1.77 -16.24 6.67
CA VAL A 233 1.76 -17.55 5.99
C VAL A 233 0.63 -17.62 4.99
N ASP A 234 -0.59 -17.22 5.37
CA ASP A 234 -1.76 -17.19 4.50
C ASP A 234 -1.51 -16.32 3.26
N ALA A 235 -0.88 -15.16 3.44
CA ALA A 235 -0.52 -14.28 2.33
C ALA A 235 0.48 -14.94 1.38
N ALA A 236 1.50 -15.61 1.91
CA ALA A 236 2.49 -16.33 1.10
C ALA A 236 1.86 -17.50 0.34
N ASP A 237 0.96 -18.25 0.97
CA ASP A 237 0.24 -19.35 0.34
C ASP A 237 -0.74 -18.86 -0.73
N PHE A 238 -1.45 -17.77 -0.47
CA PHE A 238 -2.33 -17.15 -1.46
C PHE A 238 -1.54 -16.74 -2.71
N VAL A 239 -0.47 -15.98 -2.54
CA VAL A 239 0.38 -15.52 -3.65
C VAL A 239 0.92 -16.73 -4.43
N ARG A 240 1.49 -17.71 -3.73
CA ARG A 240 2.02 -18.93 -4.32
C ARG A 240 0.97 -19.68 -5.15
N MET A 241 -0.23 -19.82 -4.60
CA MET A 241 -1.31 -20.54 -5.27
C MET A 241 -1.76 -19.84 -6.56
N VAL A 242 -1.98 -18.53 -6.49
CA VAL A 242 -2.42 -17.72 -7.64
C VAL A 242 -1.34 -17.71 -8.72
N GLU A 243 -0.10 -17.39 -8.38
CA GLU A 243 1.01 -17.34 -9.34
C GLU A 243 1.23 -18.69 -10.02
N LYS A 244 1.18 -19.79 -9.24
CA LYS A 244 1.33 -21.15 -9.79
C LYS A 244 0.20 -21.53 -10.74
N ARG A 245 -1.04 -21.09 -10.47
CA ARG A 245 -2.22 -21.42 -11.29
C ARG A 245 -2.33 -20.58 -12.55
N GLN A 246 -1.99 -19.31 -12.47
CA GLN A 246 -2.14 -18.36 -13.56
C GLN A 246 -0.88 -18.21 -14.41
N GLY A 247 0.29 -18.66 -13.90
CA GLY A 247 1.56 -18.51 -14.61
C GLY A 247 2.08 -17.07 -14.67
N ILE A 248 1.57 -16.19 -13.78
CA ILE A 248 1.93 -14.77 -13.70
C ILE A 248 2.61 -14.47 -12.38
N LYS A 249 3.13 -13.24 -12.22
CA LYS A 249 3.60 -12.71 -10.94
C LYS A 249 2.61 -11.69 -10.38
N ILE A 250 2.30 -11.82 -9.09
CA ILE A 250 1.58 -10.77 -8.36
C ILE A 250 2.62 -9.73 -7.93
N SER A 251 2.39 -8.47 -8.28
CA SER A 251 3.24 -7.36 -7.84
C SER A 251 4.72 -7.52 -8.21
N ALA A 252 5.00 -7.56 -9.51
CA ALA A 252 6.35 -7.49 -10.06
C ALA A 252 6.61 -6.05 -10.54
N PRO A 253 7.31 -5.18 -9.75
CA PRO A 253 7.49 -3.77 -10.08
C PRO A 253 8.13 -3.54 -11.44
N GLU A 254 9.14 -4.35 -11.82
CA GLU A 254 9.84 -4.24 -13.11
C GLU A 254 8.91 -4.54 -14.28
N GLU A 255 8.04 -5.54 -14.16
CA GLU A 255 7.04 -5.87 -15.17
C GLU A 255 6.02 -4.74 -15.32
N ILE A 256 5.53 -4.18 -14.21
CA ILE A 256 4.60 -3.04 -14.20
C ILE A 256 5.26 -1.84 -14.88
N ALA A 257 6.51 -1.54 -14.54
CA ALA A 257 7.27 -0.45 -15.15
C ALA A 257 7.44 -0.65 -16.67
N TYR A 258 7.76 -1.86 -17.11
CA TYR A 258 7.91 -2.18 -18.53
C TYR A 258 6.59 -2.08 -19.29
N LYS A 259 5.50 -2.63 -18.74
CA LYS A 259 4.15 -2.54 -19.36
C LYS A 259 3.63 -1.12 -19.44
N ASN A 260 3.98 -0.27 -18.48
CA ASN A 260 3.66 1.15 -18.50
C ASN A 260 4.61 1.99 -19.39
N GLY A 261 5.63 1.38 -20.01
CA GLY A 261 6.61 2.07 -20.83
C GLY A 261 7.58 2.97 -20.04
N TRP A 262 7.72 2.74 -18.74
CA TRP A 262 8.60 3.53 -17.88
C TRP A 262 10.05 3.06 -17.93
N ILE A 263 10.28 1.80 -18.28
CA ILE A 263 11.60 1.24 -18.53
C ILE A 263 11.64 0.56 -19.90
N SER A 264 12.84 0.48 -20.50
CA SER A 264 13.04 -0.22 -21.76
C SER A 264 13.10 -1.74 -21.57
N ARG A 265 13.00 -2.49 -22.68
CA ARG A 265 13.25 -3.94 -22.70
C ARG A 265 14.63 -4.30 -22.16
N ASP A 266 15.65 -3.54 -22.52
CA ASP A 266 17.03 -3.80 -22.09
C ASP A 266 17.19 -3.55 -20.58
N ALA A 267 16.54 -2.55 -20.03
CA ALA A 267 16.49 -2.32 -18.58
C ALA A 267 15.78 -3.47 -17.84
N LEU A 268 14.67 -4.00 -18.39
CA LEU A 268 13.99 -5.17 -17.85
C LEU A 268 14.89 -6.41 -17.87
N LEU A 269 15.62 -6.65 -18.97
CA LEU A 269 16.57 -7.76 -19.08
C LEU A 269 17.76 -7.60 -18.12
N THR A 270 18.22 -6.38 -17.88
CA THR A 270 19.24 -6.07 -16.88
C THR A 270 18.77 -6.44 -15.48
N SER A 271 17.54 -6.06 -15.11
CA SER A 271 16.92 -6.44 -13.84
C SER A 271 16.76 -7.96 -13.71
N ALA A 272 16.28 -8.63 -14.78
CA ALA A 272 16.20 -10.09 -14.81
C ALA A 272 17.56 -10.76 -14.59
N GLY A 273 18.65 -10.19 -15.14
CA GLY A 273 20.01 -10.66 -14.95
C GLY A 273 20.48 -10.60 -13.47
N ARG A 274 20.08 -9.57 -12.73
CA ARG A 274 20.36 -9.45 -11.28
C ARG A 274 19.76 -10.59 -10.46
N TYR A 275 18.58 -11.07 -10.87
CA TYR A 275 17.90 -12.17 -10.18
C TYR A 275 18.38 -13.57 -10.64
N GLY A 276 19.25 -13.63 -11.64
CA GLY A 276 19.90 -14.84 -12.11
C GLY A 276 18.92 -15.91 -12.60
N LYS A 277 19.07 -17.13 -12.09
CA LYS A 277 18.21 -18.29 -12.42
C LYS A 277 17.01 -18.45 -11.49
N SER A 278 16.65 -17.41 -10.72
CA SER A 278 15.45 -17.47 -9.90
C SER A 278 14.18 -17.51 -10.75
N PRO A 279 13.09 -18.12 -10.28
CA PRO A 279 11.81 -18.09 -10.99
C PRO A 279 11.32 -16.68 -11.28
N TYR A 280 11.66 -15.70 -10.42
CA TYR A 280 11.34 -14.30 -10.63
C TYR A 280 12.11 -13.71 -11.81
N GLY A 281 13.44 -13.94 -11.90
CA GLY A 281 14.27 -13.50 -13.02
C GLY A 281 13.86 -14.14 -14.35
N GLU A 282 13.52 -15.43 -14.36
CA GLU A 282 13.04 -16.13 -15.56
C GLU A 282 11.68 -15.58 -16.02
N HIS A 283 10.80 -15.21 -15.08
CA HIS A 283 9.53 -14.54 -15.42
C HIS A 283 9.77 -13.19 -16.12
N LEU A 284 10.66 -12.34 -15.61
CA LEU A 284 10.97 -11.05 -16.24
C LEU A 284 11.54 -11.21 -17.66
N LYS A 285 12.38 -12.25 -17.89
CA LYS A 285 12.85 -12.58 -19.25
C LYS A 285 11.70 -12.98 -20.16
N ALA A 286 10.77 -13.82 -19.67
CA ALA A 286 9.60 -14.23 -20.43
C ALA A 286 8.69 -13.05 -20.79
N VAL A 287 8.55 -12.07 -19.89
CA VAL A 287 7.86 -10.79 -20.15
C VAL A 287 8.58 -9.99 -21.24
N ALA A 288 9.91 -9.82 -21.12
CA ALA A 288 10.71 -9.11 -22.12
C ALA A 288 10.67 -9.76 -23.49
N ASP A 289 10.53 -11.08 -23.56
CA ASP A 289 10.42 -11.87 -24.78
C ASP A 289 8.99 -11.92 -25.36
N GLY A 290 8.03 -11.24 -24.72
CA GLY A 290 6.63 -11.25 -25.15
C GLY A 290 5.94 -12.60 -25.03
N LYS A 291 6.40 -13.48 -24.14
CA LYS A 291 5.81 -14.81 -23.92
C LYS A 291 4.66 -14.82 -22.92
N ILE A 292 4.49 -13.74 -22.18
CA ILE A 292 3.45 -13.59 -21.15
C ILE A 292 2.44 -12.55 -21.61
N HIS A 293 1.20 -13.00 -21.82
CA HIS A 293 0.06 -12.20 -22.28
C HIS A 293 -1.10 -12.33 -21.28
N TYR A 294 -1.58 -11.21 -20.74
CA TYR A 294 -2.82 -11.12 -19.92
C TYR A 294 -3.33 -9.67 -19.85
#